data_744889fc011a5ffd0f6b1e64176940bc
#
_entry.id   744889fc011a5ffd0f6b1e64176940bc
#
_cell.length_a   1.000
_cell.length_b   1.000
_cell.length_c   1.000
_cell.angle_alpha   90.00
_cell.angle_beta   90.00
_cell.angle_gamma   90.00
#
_symmetry.space_group_name_H-M   'P 1'
#
loop_
_entity.id
_entity.type
_entity.pdbx_description
1 polymer ?
#
loop_
_entity_poly.entity_id
_entity_poly.type
_entity_poly.pdbx_seq_one_letter_code
_entity_poly.pdbx_strand_id
1 'polypeptide(L)'
;MEAQYDFLPVPGTKNGEKNPKLYPKLVTRGAIPFSDIIRQIARSSGFKEGTVIGVMEEVEKWTSFYISRGECVEIGHMAYAVANLKAKKEVTDESGIHAQNIRFDKVRFRTSKSFNRRCKSQEREFEIIF
;
A
#
# COMPACT_ATOMS: atom_id res chain seq x y z
N MET A 1 -3.57 -19.18 7.14
CA MET A 1 -4.83 -18.47 6.82
C MET A 1 -5.06 -18.57 5.31
N GLU A 2 -6.18 -19.09 4.93
CA GLU A 2 -6.51 -19.25 3.51
C GLU A 2 -7.15 -17.98 2.97
N ALA A 3 -6.71 -17.53 1.82
CA ALA A 3 -7.31 -16.39 1.14
C ALA A 3 -8.41 -16.87 0.20
N GLN A 4 -9.43 -16.05 0.04
CA GLN A 4 -10.55 -16.32 -0.84
C GLN A 4 -10.47 -15.42 -2.07
N TYR A 5 -10.89 -15.92 -3.20
CA TYR A 5 -10.91 -15.13 -4.43
C TYR A 5 -12.12 -15.48 -5.29
N ASP A 6 -12.45 -14.55 -6.17
CA ASP A 6 -13.53 -14.67 -7.13
C ASP A 6 -13.04 -14.30 -8.52
N PHE A 7 -13.79 -14.64 -9.54
CA PHE A 7 -13.44 -14.32 -10.93
C PHE A 7 -14.23 -13.12 -11.41
N LEU A 8 -13.52 -12.14 -11.97
CA LEU A 8 -14.12 -10.94 -12.54
C LEU A 8 -13.67 -10.75 -13.98
N PRO A 9 -14.47 -10.03 -14.80
CA PRO A 9 -14.02 -9.65 -16.14
C PRO A 9 -12.76 -8.81 -16.09
N VAL A 10 -11.89 -8.98 -17.08
CA VAL A 10 -10.67 -8.18 -17.20
C VAL A 10 -11.06 -6.72 -17.41
N PRO A 11 -10.48 -5.76 -16.65
CA PRO A 11 -10.75 -4.34 -16.85
C PRO A 11 -10.43 -3.91 -18.29
N GLY A 12 -11.28 -3.08 -18.86
CA GLY A 12 -11.10 -2.60 -20.23
C GLY A 12 -11.70 -3.49 -21.31
N THR A 13 -12.31 -4.62 -20.96
CA THR A 13 -13.05 -5.45 -21.88
C THR A 13 -14.24 -4.67 -22.42
N LYS A 14 -14.34 -4.54 -23.76
CA LYS A 14 -15.41 -3.77 -24.38
C LYS A 14 -16.74 -4.52 -24.35
N ASN A 15 -17.81 -3.78 -24.20
CA ASN A 15 -19.15 -4.33 -24.33
C ASN A 15 -19.32 -4.91 -25.74
N GLY A 16 -19.81 -6.14 -25.79
CA GLY A 16 -20.01 -6.85 -27.05
C GLY A 16 -19.00 -7.92 -27.35
N GLU A 17 -17.94 -8.08 -26.55
CA GLU A 17 -17.09 -9.23 -26.65
C GLU A 17 -17.85 -10.48 -26.19
N LYS A 18 -17.86 -11.50 -27.06
CA LYS A 18 -18.61 -12.73 -26.78
C LYS A 18 -18.03 -13.56 -25.64
N ASN A 19 -16.72 -13.47 -25.43
CA ASN A 19 -16.00 -14.26 -24.44
C ASN A 19 -15.02 -13.36 -23.67
N PRO A 20 -15.51 -12.56 -22.70
CA PRO A 20 -14.62 -11.72 -21.89
C PRO A 20 -13.69 -12.63 -21.09
N LYS A 21 -12.42 -12.23 -21.01
CA LYS A 21 -11.45 -12.91 -20.16
C LYS A 21 -11.79 -12.68 -18.69
N LEU A 22 -11.58 -13.68 -17.87
CA LEU A 22 -11.78 -13.60 -16.43
C LEU A 22 -10.43 -13.56 -15.73
N TYR A 23 -10.38 -12.88 -14.60
CA TYR A 23 -9.20 -12.86 -13.74
C TYR A 23 -9.63 -13.11 -12.28
N PRO A 24 -8.75 -13.72 -11.47
CA PRO A 24 -9.06 -13.90 -10.05
C PRO A 24 -8.97 -12.58 -9.31
N LYS A 25 -9.93 -12.33 -8.44
CA LYS A 25 -9.91 -11.20 -7.52
C LYS A 25 -10.06 -11.69 -6.11
N LEU A 26 -9.18 -11.22 -5.21
CA LEU A 26 -9.25 -11.55 -3.81
C LEU A 26 -10.55 -11.03 -3.20
N VAL A 27 -11.24 -11.90 -2.48
CA VAL A 27 -12.36 -11.49 -1.63
C VAL A 27 -11.80 -11.20 -0.25
N THR A 28 -11.81 -9.92 0.13
CA THR A 28 -11.25 -9.49 1.42
C THR A 28 -12.16 -9.92 2.56
N ARG A 29 -11.58 -10.59 3.56
CA ARG A 29 -12.31 -11.03 4.76
C ARG A 29 -12.62 -9.89 5.72
N GLY A 30 -12.13 -8.70 5.43
CA GLY A 30 -12.22 -7.52 6.27
C GLY A 30 -10.85 -6.95 6.53
N ALA A 31 -10.80 -5.88 7.29
CA ALA A 31 -9.55 -5.23 7.66
C ALA A 31 -9.10 -5.70 9.04
N ILE A 32 -7.82 -6.03 9.17
CA ILE A 32 -7.21 -6.28 10.48
C ILE A 32 -6.79 -4.93 11.04
N PRO A 33 -7.34 -4.51 12.18
CA PRO A 33 -6.89 -3.25 12.79
C PRO A 33 -5.43 -3.36 13.24
N PHE A 34 -4.72 -2.25 13.18
CA PHE A 34 -3.32 -2.23 13.59
C PHE A 34 -3.15 -2.62 15.06
N SER A 35 -4.15 -2.37 15.90
CA SER A 35 -4.15 -2.79 17.29
C SER A 35 -3.99 -4.31 17.46
N ASP A 36 -4.53 -5.10 16.53
CA ASP A 36 -4.36 -6.56 16.56
C ASP A 36 -2.92 -6.96 16.24
N ILE A 37 -2.29 -6.26 15.29
CA ILE A 37 -0.88 -6.48 14.97
C ILE A 37 0.00 -6.12 16.17
N ILE A 38 -0.30 -5.03 16.85
CA ILE A 38 0.43 -4.61 18.06
C ILE A 38 0.36 -5.69 19.13
N ARG A 39 -0.80 -6.28 19.35
CA ARG A 39 -0.95 -7.39 20.32
C ARG A 39 -0.11 -8.60 19.92
N GLN A 40 -0.10 -8.95 18.65
CA GLN A 40 0.72 -10.06 18.16
C GLN A 40 2.21 -9.79 18.34
N ILE A 41 2.65 -8.56 18.08
CA ILE A 41 4.04 -8.16 18.30
C ILE A 41 4.40 -8.28 19.77
N ALA A 42 3.55 -7.78 20.66
CA ALA A 42 3.77 -7.85 22.11
C ALA A 42 3.88 -9.30 22.58
N ARG A 43 3.01 -10.18 22.09
CA ARG A 43 3.03 -11.60 22.47
C ARG A 43 4.25 -12.32 21.96
N SER A 44 4.67 -12.07 20.73
CA SER A 44 5.78 -12.81 20.12
C SER A 44 7.14 -12.28 20.54
N SER A 45 7.28 -10.98 20.84
CA SER A 45 8.57 -10.35 21.15
C SER A 45 8.79 -10.11 22.63
N GLY A 46 7.72 -10.09 23.43
CA GLY A 46 7.79 -9.71 24.84
C GLY A 46 7.81 -8.20 25.07
N PHE A 47 7.75 -7.37 24.01
CA PHE A 47 7.61 -5.92 24.17
C PHE A 47 6.22 -5.57 24.70
N LYS A 48 6.14 -4.52 25.51
CA LYS A 48 4.85 -4.01 25.97
C LYS A 48 4.13 -3.34 24.80
N GLU A 49 2.81 -3.45 24.78
CA GLU A 49 1.99 -2.81 23.73
C GLU A 49 2.25 -1.31 23.65
N GLY A 50 2.35 -0.63 24.78
CA GLY A 50 2.65 0.81 24.81
C GLY A 50 3.99 1.15 24.17
N THR A 51 4.99 0.30 24.35
CA THR A 51 6.30 0.48 23.70
C THR A 51 6.17 0.35 22.17
N VAL A 52 5.42 -0.63 21.69
CA VAL A 52 5.19 -0.83 20.26
C VAL A 52 4.46 0.37 19.67
N ILE A 53 3.43 0.86 20.33
CA ILE A 53 2.67 2.05 19.91
C ILE A 53 3.60 3.26 19.82
N GLY A 54 4.43 3.47 20.83
CA GLY A 54 5.37 4.60 20.84
C GLY A 54 6.37 4.55 19.70
N VAL A 55 6.92 3.36 19.40
CA VAL A 55 7.82 3.18 18.26
C VAL A 55 7.11 3.48 16.94
N MET A 56 5.87 3.01 16.77
CA MET A 56 5.11 3.27 15.56
C MET A 56 4.81 4.75 15.37
N GLU A 57 4.49 5.46 16.44
CA GLU A 57 4.28 6.90 16.36
C GLU A 57 5.55 7.63 15.92
N GLU A 58 6.71 7.21 16.40
CA GLU A 58 7.99 7.76 15.95
C GLU A 58 8.27 7.43 14.49
N VAL A 59 7.96 6.21 14.04
CA VAL A 59 8.11 5.82 12.63
C VAL A 59 7.26 6.73 11.75
N GLU A 60 6.01 6.96 12.11
CA GLU A 60 5.12 7.83 11.35
C GLU A 60 5.62 9.27 11.31
N LYS A 61 6.09 9.77 12.44
CA LYS A 61 6.62 11.13 12.57
C LYS A 61 7.83 11.34 11.66
N TRP A 62 8.82 10.48 11.74
CA TRP A 62 10.06 10.64 10.97
C TRP A 62 9.84 10.32 9.49
N THR A 63 8.96 9.39 9.18
CA THR A 63 8.61 9.09 7.80
C THR A 63 7.96 10.31 7.14
N SER A 64 6.99 10.93 7.80
CA SER A 64 6.33 12.12 7.27
C SER A 64 7.30 13.29 7.12
N PHE A 65 8.23 13.44 8.06
CA PHE A 65 9.25 14.48 8.01
C PHE A 65 10.12 14.36 6.76
N TYR A 66 10.64 13.18 6.48
CA TYR A 66 11.51 12.98 5.31
C TYR A 66 10.74 13.01 4.00
N ILE A 67 9.53 12.49 3.96
CA ILE A 67 8.69 12.56 2.76
C ILE A 67 8.39 14.02 2.40
N SER A 68 8.09 14.85 3.39
CA SER A 68 7.80 16.28 3.16
C SER A 68 9.00 17.03 2.63
N ARG A 69 10.19 16.51 2.79
CA ARG A 69 11.44 17.06 2.25
C ARG A 69 11.78 16.53 0.85
N GLY A 70 10.90 15.71 0.27
CA GLY A 70 11.10 15.18 -1.06
C GLY A 70 11.88 13.89 -1.13
N GLU A 71 12.17 13.25 0.00
CA GLU A 71 12.93 12.02 0.01
C GLU A 71 12.04 10.81 -0.13
N CYS A 72 12.54 9.76 -0.77
CA CYS A 72 11.93 8.45 -0.77
C CYS A 72 12.34 7.74 0.52
N VAL A 73 11.39 7.24 1.27
CA VAL A 73 11.64 6.63 2.58
C VAL A 73 11.37 5.14 2.52
N GLU A 74 12.34 4.34 2.95
CA GLU A 74 12.15 2.91 3.16
C GLU A 74 11.46 2.67 4.50
N ILE A 75 10.42 1.86 4.48
CA ILE A 75 9.69 1.46 5.69
C ILE A 75 10.05 0.00 5.98
N GLY A 76 11.09 -0.19 6.80
CA GLY A 76 11.68 -1.50 7.03
C GLY A 76 12.07 -2.15 5.71
N HIS A 77 11.79 -3.42 5.56
CA HIS A 77 11.96 -4.15 4.29
C HIS A 77 10.63 -4.33 3.57
N MET A 78 9.60 -3.60 3.99
CA MET A 78 8.24 -3.82 3.55
C MET A 78 7.85 -2.94 2.37
N ALA A 79 8.16 -1.66 2.43
CA ALA A 79 7.63 -0.71 1.48
C ALA A 79 8.54 0.51 1.31
N TYR A 80 8.25 1.26 0.25
CA TYR A 80 8.83 2.59 0.00
C TYR A 80 7.69 3.60 -0.03
N ALA A 81 7.95 4.78 0.51
CA ALA A 81 6.99 5.87 0.50
C ALA A 81 7.60 7.10 -0.16
N VAL A 82 6.85 7.73 -1.04
CA VAL A 82 7.29 8.92 -1.76
C VAL A 82 6.10 9.85 -1.98
N ALA A 83 6.38 11.16 -1.97
CA ALA A 83 5.36 12.15 -2.23
C ALA A 83 5.07 12.27 -3.72
N ASN A 84 3.80 12.41 -4.08
CA ASN A 84 3.39 12.84 -5.40
C ASN A 84 3.07 14.32 -5.36
N LEU A 85 3.42 15.01 -6.42
CA LEU A 85 3.12 16.43 -6.59
C LEU A 85 2.02 16.60 -7.62
N LYS A 86 1.33 17.74 -7.54
CA LYS A 86 0.36 18.15 -8.53
C LYS A 86 0.51 19.63 -8.83
N ALA A 87 0.11 20.06 -10.01
CA ALA A 87 0.04 21.46 -10.36
C ALA A 87 -1.27 22.07 -9.85
N LYS A 88 -1.24 23.32 -9.42
CA LYS A 88 -2.45 24.06 -9.06
C LYS A 88 -3.33 24.33 -10.27
N LYS A 89 -2.70 24.48 -11.43
CA LYS A 89 -3.35 24.69 -12.72
C LYS A 89 -2.84 23.67 -13.70
N GLU A 90 -3.61 23.36 -14.72
CA GLU A 90 -3.16 22.48 -15.79
C GLU A 90 -1.90 23.08 -16.43
N VAL A 91 -0.85 22.27 -16.53
CA VAL A 91 0.43 22.66 -17.13
C VAL A 91 0.51 22.07 -18.53
N THR A 92 0.52 22.93 -19.54
CA THR A 92 0.58 22.51 -20.94
C THR A 92 1.99 22.67 -21.54
N ASP A 93 2.88 23.39 -20.87
CA ASP A 93 4.25 23.59 -21.28
C ASP A 93 5.17 23.75 -20.06
N GLU A 94 6.48 23.82 -20.31
CA GLU A 94 7.48 23.95 -19.26
C GLU A 94 7.38 25.28 -18.49
N SER A 95 6.88 26.33 -19.10
CA SER A 95 6.79 27.64 -18.46
C SER A 95 5.78 27.66 -17.31
N GLY A 96 4.84 26.71 -17.29
CA GLY A 96 3.91 26.56 -16.17
C GLY A 96 4.46 25.77 -14.99
N ILE A 97 5.66 25.21 -15.13
CA ILE A 97 6.25 24.38 -14.08
C ILE A 97 7.15 25.26 -13.21
N HIS A 98 6.62 25.72 -12.07
CA HIS A 98 7.37 26.50 -11.10
C HIS A 98 6.81 26.28 -9.69
N ALA A 99 7.60 26.63 -8.68
CA ALA A 99 7.29 26.35 -7.28
C ALA A 99 5.91 26.85 -6.83
N GLN A 100 5.47 28.00 -7.33
CA GLN A 100 4.19 28.59 -6.96
C GLN A 100 3.00 27.80 -7.53
N ASN A 101 3.21 27.01 -8.60
CA ASN A 101 2.18 26.23 -9.25
C ASN A 101 2.16 24.76 -8.82
N ILE A 102 3.12 24.35 -7.99
CA ILE A 102 3.28 22.98 -7.56
C ILE A 102 2.94 22.83 -6.09
N ARG A 103 2.18 21.79 -5.75
CA ARG A 103 1.84 21.47 -4.36
C ARG A 103 1.90 19.97 -4.14
N PHE A 104 1.99 19.62 -2.86
CA PHE A 104 1.86 18.24 -2.43
C PHE A 104 0.47 17.70 -2.79
N ASP A 105 0.42 16.50 -3.35
CA ASP A 105 -0.82 15.80 -3.64
C ASP A 105 -1.10 14.73 -2.58
N LYS A 106 -0.31 13.67 -2.57
CA LYS A 106 -0.46 12.57 -1.63
C LYS A 106 0.82 11.76 -1.53
N VAL A 107 0.88 10.89 -0.53
CA VAL A 107 1.96 9.91 -0.40
C VAL A 107 1.58 8.66 -1.17
N ARG A 108 2.55 8.14 -1.90
CA ARG A 108 2.40 6.86 -2.61
C ARG A 108 3.29 5.82 -1.94
N PHE A 109 2.71 4.66 -1.65
CA PHE A 109 3.44 3.52 -1.11
C PHE A 109 3.62 2.46 -2.17
N ARG A 110 4.81 1.85 -2.20
CA ARG A 110 5.10 0.68 -3.06
C ARG A 110 5.67 -0.41 -2.20
N THR A 111 5.18 -1.63 -2.39
CA THR A 111 5.73 -2.78 -1.69
C THR A 111 7.10 -3.14 -2.26
N SER A 112 7.98 -3.63 -1.40
CA SER A 112 9.28 -4.13 -1.82
C SER A 112 9.16 -5.52 -2.42
N LYS A 113 10.16 -5.89 -3.25
CA LYS A 113 10.22 -7.25 -3.83
C LYS A 113 10.38 -8.31 -2.75
N SER A 114 11.17 -8.02 -1.73
CA SER A 114 11.39 -8.96 -0.62
C SER A 114 10.11 -9.21 0.18
N PHE A 115 9.32 -8.17 0.40
CA PHE A 115 8.03 -8.31 1.08
C PHE A 115 7.04 -9.14 0.25
N ASN A 116 6.98 -8.88 -1.05
CA ASN A 116 6.13 -9.66 -1.95
C ASN A 116 6.52 -11.13 -1.96
N ARG A 117 7.83 -11.43 -1.99
CA ARG A 117 8.32 -12.81 -1.89
C ARG A 117 7.94 -13.47 -0.57
N ARG A 118 8.01 -12.72 0.52
CA ARG A 118 7.64 -13.22 1.84
C ARG A 118 6.17 -13.57 1.90
N CYS A 119 5.30 -12.73 1.37
CA CYS A 119 3.86 -13.01 1.28
C CYS A 119 3.60 -14.25 0.44
N LYS A 120 4.30 -14.37 -0.69
CA LYS A 120 4.17 -15.51 -1.57
C LYS A 120 4.60 -16.81 -0.90
N SER A 121 5.68 -16.80 -0.12
CA SER A 121 6.17 -17.98 0.58
C SER A 121 5.22 -18.47 1.68
N GLN A 122 4.32 -17.60 2.13
CA GLN A 122 3.32 -17.91 3.15
C GLN A 122 1.95 -18.20 2.55
N GLU A 123 1.84 -18.17 1.21
CA GLU A 123 0.56 -18.45 0.58
C GLU A 123 0.14 -19.90 0.83
N ARG A 124 -1.17 -20.04 0.99
CA ARG A 124 -1.80 -21.34 1.05
C ARG A 124 -2.77 -21.45 -0.12
N GLU A 125 -3.37 -22.61 -0.28
CA GLU A 125 -4.37 -22.79 -1.32
C GLU A 125 -5.50 -21.77 -1.15
N PHE A 126 -5.82 -21.06 -2.25
CA PHE A 126 -6.92 -20.11 -2.26
C PHE A 126 -8.25 -20.85 -2.42
N GLU A 127 -9.23 -20.49 -1.60
CA GLU A 127 -10.57 -21.04 -1.69
C GLU A 127 -11.36 -20.29 -2.76
N ILE A 128 -11.92 -21.03 -3.73
CA ILE A 128 -12.71 -20.43 -4.80
C ILE A 128 -14.11 -20.16 -4.29
N ILE A 129 -14.61 -18.93 -4.51
CA ILE A 129 -15.94 -18.49 -4.14
C ILE A 129 -16.77 -18.27 -5.40
N PHE A 130 -17.87 -18.97 -5.50
CA PHE A 130 -18.81 -18.82 -6.60
C PHE A 130 -20.15 -18.34 -6.06
#